data_805e5491410dcec53ebdcc6761670b63
#
_entry.id   805e5491410dcec53ebdcc6761670b63
#
_cell.length_a   1.000
_cell.length_b   1.000
_cell.length_c   1.000
_cell.angle_alpha   90.00
_cell.angle_beta   90.00
_cell.angle_gamma   90.00
#
_symmetry.space_group_name_H-M   'P 1'
#
loop_
_entity.id
_entity.type
_entity.pdbx_description
1 polymer ?
#
loop_
_entity_poly.entity_id
_entity_poly.type
_entity_poly.pdbx_seq_one_letter_code
_entity_poly.pdbx_strand_id
1 'polypeptide(L)'
;MLENARIRPGEVVLDVGAGDGLIAFGAMPLVGESGRVVFCDVSQDLLDHCRNPDQELEVAGRAGFVRAAAEDLSPIPDGSVDVVTTRSVLIYVQEKHAAFREFHRVLRPERRVLIFEPINNYFPDDMDDFWGFDARPVRDLVEMIWVSEGRDASNHPNDPMMNFNERDLLRHAEAAGLDEVHVELVVDVEPGAWVEDLERLVGTAPNPNARTTGEAIAAALTPEEAETFEAHLRPLVDAGRGRWRGARRCDPVGPTSP
;
A
#
# COMPACT_ATOMS: atom_id res chain seq x y z
N MET A 1 -9.53 -7.78 4.91
CA MET A 1 -9.92 -7.18 3.61
C MET A 1 -10.97 -8.02 2.88
N LEU A 2 -10.71 -9.28 2.49
CA LEU A 2 -11.67 -10.09 1.72
C LEU A 2 -13.02 -10.32 2.42
N GLU A 3 -13.06 -10.47 3.74
CA GLU A 3 -14.31 -10.58 4.49
C GLU A 3 -15.20 -9.34 4.30
N ASN A 4 -14.62 -8.15 4.32
CA ASN A 4 -15.35 -6.89 4.08
C ASN A 4 -15.78 -6.73 2.63
N ALA A 5 -15.11 -7.40 1.69
CA ALA A 5 -15.50 -7.41 0.28
C ALA A 5 -16.81 -8.18 0.05
N ARG A 6 -17.23 -9.04 0.98
CA ARG A 6 -18.47 -9.83 0.93
C ARG A 6 -18.70 -10.49 -0.43
N ILE A 7 -17.61 -11.06 -0.99
CA ILE A 7 -17.62 -11.72 -2.30
C ILE A 7 -18.60 -12.90 -2.25
N ARG A 8 -19.38 -13.07 -3.32
CA ARG A 8 -20.40 -14.12 -3.45
C ARG A 8 -20.05 -15.05 -4.62
N PRO A 9 -20.45 -16.32 -4.54
CA PRO A 9 -20.32 -17.24 -5.67
C PRO A 9 -20.99 -16.69 -6.94
N GLY A 10 -20.29 -16.79 -8.06
CA GLY A 10 -20.74 -16.29 -9.37
C GLY A 10 -20.34 -14.83 -9.67
N GLU A 11 -19.78 -14.09 -8.71
CA GLU A 11 -19.35 -12.72 -8.96
C GLU A 11 -18.05 -12.64 -9.77
N VAL A 12 -17.89 -11.53 -10.49
CA VAL A 12 -16.67 -11.14 -11.18
C VAL A 12 -15.93 -10.14 -10.30
N VAL A 13 -14.74 -10.50 -9.84
CA VAL A 13 -13.85 -9.64 -9.03
C VAL A 13 -12.75 -9.09 -9.91
N LEU A 14 -12.50 -7.78 -9.87
CA LEU A 14 -11.34 -7.12 -10.46
C LEU A 14 -10.42 -6.67 -9.33
N ASP A 15 -9.22 -7.22 -9.27
CA ASP A 15 -8.18 -6.83 -8.33
C ASP A 15 -7.21 -5.88 -9.02
N VAL A 16 -7.26 -4.58 -8.67
CA VAL A 16 -6.44 -3.52 -9.28
C VAL A 16 -5.17 -3.34 -8.46
N GLY A 17 -4.02 -3.43 -9.13
CA GLY A 17 -2.71 -3.52 -8.48
C GLY A 17 -2.54 -4.89 -7.81
N ALA A 18 -2.81 -5.95 -8.55
CA ALA A 18 -2.84 -7.32 -8.02
C ALA A 18 -1.49 -7.77 -7.42
N GLY A 19 -0.37 -7.18 -7.88
CA GLY A 19 0.97 -7.51 -7.41
C GLY A 19 1.29 -9.00 -7.57
N ASP A 20 1.64 -9.66 -6.47
CA ASP A 20 1.86 -11.11 -6.39
C ASP A 20 0.57 -11.93 -6.31
N GLY A 21 -0.59 -11.29 -6.43
CA GLY A 21 -1.90 -11.93 -6.46
C GLY A 21 -2.53 -12.21 -5.10
N LEU A 22 -2.00 -11.66 -4.01
CA LEU A 22 -2.47 -11.96 -2.65
C LEU A 22 -4.00 -11.84 -2.49
N ILE A 23 -4.60 -10.76 -3.00
CA ILE A 23 -6.04 -10.52 -2.89
C ILE A 23 -6.78 -11.33 -3.96
N ALA A 24 -6.30 -11.32 -5.19
CA ALA A 24 -6.91 -12.03 -6.30
C ALA A 24 -6.99 -13.55 -6.06
N PHE A 25 -5.90 -14.19 -5.65
CA PHE A 25 -5.92 -15.62 -5.29
C PHE A 25 -6.83 -15.90 -4.09
N GLY A 26 -6.83 -15.03 -3.07
CA GLY A 26 -7.74 -15.14 -1.94
C GLY A 26 -9.22 -15.01 -2.32
N ALA A 27 -9.54 -14.29 -3.42
CA ALA A 27 -10.90 -14.15 -3.94
C ALA A 27 -11.36 -15.38 -4.75
N MET A 28 -10.45 -16.15 -5.35
CA MET A 28 -10.77 -17.30 -6.21
C MET A 28 -11.71 -18.34 -5.55
N PRO A 29 -11.47 -18.81 -4.32
CA PRO A 29 -12.39 -19.75 -3.68
C PRO A 29 -13.76 -19.11 -3.37
N LEU A 30 -13.80 -17.79 -3.12
CA LEU A 30 -15.02 -17.07 -2.74
C LEU A 30 -15.98 -16.88 -3.92
N VAL A 31 -15.46 -16.64 -5.13
CA VAL A 31 -16.27 -16.52 -6.33
C VAL A 31 -16.84 -17.87 -6.79
N GLY A 32 -16.32 -19.00 -6.32
CA GLY A 32 -16.77 -20.34 -6.67
C GLY A 32 -16.54 -20.69 -8.17
N GLU A 33 -17.11 -21.80 -8.60
CA GLU A 33 -16.87 -22.33 -9.95
C GLU A 33 -17.45 -21.46 -11.07
N SER A 34 -18.53 -20.74 -10.80
CA SER A 34 -19.23 -19.87 -11.78
C SER A 34 -18.71 -18.44 -11.80
N GLY A 35 -17.87 -18.06 -10.84
CA GLY A 35 -17.31 -16.72 -10.73
C GLY A 35 -15.97 -16.59 -11.46
N ARG A 36 -15.46 -15.37 -11.50
CA ARG A 36 -14.19 -15.04 -12.18
C ARG A 36 -13.41 -14.00 -11.38
N VAL A 37 -12.09 -14.07 -11.43
CA VAL A 37 -11.19 -13.05 -10.89
C VAL A 37 -10.31 -12.49 -12.00
N VAL A 38 -10.23 -11.18 -12.12
CA VAL A 38 -9.37 -10.46 -13.06
C VAL A 38 -8.23 -9.81 -12.27
N PHE A 39 -7.03 -10.27 -12.56
CA PHE A 39 -5.78 -9.70 -12.05
C PHE A 39 -5.40 -8.50 -12.92
N CYS A 40 -5.32 -7.33 -12.37
CA CYS A 40 -4.95 -6.11 -13.08
C CYS A 40 -3.73 -5.48 -12.42
N ASP A 41 -2.68 -5.23 -13.19
CA ASP A 41 -1.46 -4.58 -12.71
C ASP A 41 -0.77 -3.81 -13.86
N VAL A 42 0.05 -2.82 -13.51
CA VAL A 42 0.90 -2.10 -14.46
C VAL A 42 2.13 -2.92 -14.88
N SER A 43 2.55 -3.83 -14.00
CA SER A 43 3.69 -4.71 -14.21
C SER A 43 3.30 -6.00 -14.92
N GLN A 44 3.79 -6.17 -16.15
CA GLN A 44 3.60 -7.42 -16.90
C GLN A 44 4.30 -8.59 -16.21
N ASP A 45 5.47 -8.37 -15.61
CA ASP A 45 6.24 -9.41 -14.93
C ASP A 45 5.49 -10.00 -13.73
N LEU A 46 4.77 -9.15 -12.95
CA LEU A 46 3.93 -9.60 -11.84
C LEU A 46 2.72 -10.39 -12.35
N LEU A 47 2.07 -9.93 -13.42
CA LEU A 47 0.98 -10.67 -14.05
C LEU A 47 1.44 -12.02 -14.59
N ASP A 48 2.63 -12.08 -15.18
CA ASP A 48 3.21 -13.34 -15.68
C ASP A 48 3.62 -14.27 -14.54
N HIS A 49 4.09 -13.73 -13.41
CA HIS A 49 4.30 -14.48 -12.18
C HIS A 49 2.99 -15.11 -11.66
N CYS A 50 1.91 -14.34 -11.60
CA CYS A 50 0.59 -14.83 -11.19
C CYS A 50 0.00 -15.86 -12.17
N ARG A 51 0.43 -15.86 -13.43
CA ARG A 51 0.00 -16.79 -14.49
C ARG A 51 0.77 -18.11 -14.49
N ASN A 52 1.70 -18.31 -13.55
CA ASN A 52 2.56 -19.50 -13.52
C ASN A 52 1.74 -20.81 -13.50
N PRO A 53 2.09 -21.81 -14.35
CA PRO A 53 1.37 -23.09 -14.48
C PRO A 53 1.19 -23.88 -13.17
N ASP A 54 2.11 -23.73 -12.22
CA ASP A 54 2.00 -24.43 -10.94
C ASP A 54 0.83 -23.92 -10.07
N GLN A 55 0.33 -22.70 -10.37
CA GLN A 55 -0.87 -22.09 -9.76
C GLN A 55 -2.10 -22.23 -10.68
N GLU A 56 -1.93 -22.51 -11.97
CA GLU A 56 -3.02 -22.61 -12.96
C GLU A 56 -3.97 -23.79 -12.72
N LEU A 57 -3.55 -24.87 -12.08
CA LEU A 57 -4.39 -26.07 -11.87
C LEU A 57 -5.63 -25.80 -11.01
N GLU A 58 -5.61 -24.77 -10.16
CA GLU A 58 -6.75 -24.36 -9.33
C GLU A 58 -7.58 -23.21 -9.94
N VAL A 59 -7.04 -22.48 -10.92
CA VAL A 59 -7.64 -21.26 -11.47
C VAL A 59 -8.03 -21.35 -12.94
N ALA A 60 -7.83 -22.52 -13.58
CA ALA A 60 -8.04 -22.72 -15.02
C ALA A 60 -9.41 -22.24 -15.50
N GLY A 61 -9.42 -21.28 -16.41
CA GLY A 61 -10.61 -20.70 -17.05
C GLY A 61 -11.35 -19.64 -16.25
N ARG A 62 -11.02 -19.42 -14.96
CA ARG A 62 -11.67 -18.40 -14.11
C ARG A 62 -10.80 -17.19 -13.82
N ALA A 63 -9.52 -17.24 -14.09
CA ALA A 63 -8.61 -16.12 -13.99
C ALA A 63 -8.53 -15.35 -15.32
N GLY A 64 -8.53 -14.01 -15.21
CA GLY A 64 -8.19 -13.09 -16.30
C GLY A 64 -6.98 -12.26 -15.89
N PHE A 65 -6.16 -11.85 -16.86
CA PHE A 65 -4.97 -11.03 -16.60
C PHE A 65 -4.99 -9.84 -17.54
N VAL A 66 -4.95 -8.65 -16.99
CA VAL A 66 -5.06 -7.39 -17.72
C VAL A 66 -3.97 -6.44 -17.27
N ARG A 67 -3.16 -5.95 -18.19
CA ARG A 67 -2.20 -4.89 -17.91
C ARG A 67 -2.88 -3.55 -18.07
N ALA A 68 -3.07 -2.83 -16.97
CA ALA A 68 -3.66 -1.50 -16.94
C ALA A 68 -3.26 -0.75 -15.65
N ALA A 69 -3.33 0.58 -15.69
CA ALA A 69 -3.19 1.44 -14.52
C ALA A 69 -4.55 1.67 -13.86
N ALA A 70 -4.56 1.99 -12.56
CA ALA A 70 -5.80 2.24 -11.82
C ALA A 70 -6.61 3.42 -12.39
N GLU A 71 -5.92 4.42 -12.92
CA GLU A 71 -6.50 5.62 -13.55
C GLU A 71 -6.92 5.44 -15.02
N ASP A 72 -6.59 4.31 -15.62
CA ASP A 72 -6.96 3.94 -16.99
C ASP A 72 -7.23 2.44 -17.09
N LEU A 73 -8.45 2.03 -16.78
CA LEU A 73 -8.94 0.65 -16.90
C LEU A 73 -9.64 0.42 -18.26
N SER A 74 -9.28 1.16 -19.31
CA SER A 74 -9.91 1.05 -20.64
C SER A 74 -9.98 -0.36 -21.22
N PRO A 75 -9.06 -1.31 -20.91
CA PRO A 75 -9.22 -2.70 -21.36
C PRO A 75 -10.36 -3.45 -20.66
N ILE A 76 -10.91 -2.93 -19.57
CA ILE A 76 -12.03 -3.51 -18.82
C ILE A 76 -13.33 -2.84 -19.30
N PRO A 77 -14.34 -3.59 -19.79
CA PRO A 77 -15.59 -3.00 -20.26
C PRO A 77 -16.40 -2.34 -19.12
N ASP A 78 -17.20 -1.33 -19.48
CA ASP A 78 -18.12 -0.68 -18.58
C ASP A 78 -19.11 -1.71 -17.99
N GLY A 79 -19.43 -1.56 -16.71
CA GLY A 79 -20.45 -2.40 -16.05
C GLY A 79 -20.18 -3.90 -16.18
N SER A 80 -18.92 -4.34 -16.15
CA SER A 80 -18.54 -5.74 -16.38
C SER A 80 -18.17 -6.51 -15.12
N VAL A 81 -17.88 -5.81 -14.01
CA VAL A 81 -17.42 -6.43 -12.76
C VAL A 81 -18.42 -6.20 -11.60
N ASP A 82 -18.41 -7.09 -10.63
CA ASP A 82 -19.28 -7.02 -9.46
C ASP A 82 -18.54 -6.44 -8.25
N VAL A 83 -17.24 -6.65 -8.15
CA VAL A 83 -16.38 -6.17 -7.06
C VAL A 83 -15.09 -5.66 -7.62
N VAL A 84 -14.70 -4.47 -7.24
CA VAL A 84 -13.32 -3.96 -7.41
C VAL A 84 -12.62 -4.07 -6.06
N THR A 85 -11.42 -4.62 -6.04
CA THR A 85 -10.52 -4.60 -4.88
C THR A 85 -9.24 -3.87 -5.25
N THR A 86 -8.69 -3.11 -4.30
CA THR A 86 -7.36 -2.51 -4.43
C THR A 86 -6.70 -2.38 -3.06
N ARG A 87 -5.41 -2.69 -2.99
CA ARG A 87 -4.64 -2.68 -1.76
C ARG A 87 -3.27 -2.06 -1.97
N SER A 88 -3.03 -0.93 -1.29
CA SER A 88 -1.76 -0.19 -1.36
C SER A 88 -1.38 0.19 -2.81
N VAL A 89 -2.34 0.72 -3.56
CA VAL A 89 -2.20 1.12 -4.96
C VAL A 89 -2.36 2.62 -5.14
N LEU A 90 -3.40 3.20 -4.51
CA LEU A 90 -3.69 4.63 -4.66
C LEU A 90 -2.56 5.50 -4.11
N ILE A 91 -1.76 4.99 -3.17
CA ILE A 91 -0.54 5.67 -2.70
C ILE A 91 0.48 5.93 -3.83
N TYR A 92 0.42 5.22 -4.96
CA TYR A 92 1.30 5.41 -6.12
C TYR A 92 0.63 6.18 -7.27
N VAL A 93 -0.67 6.42 -7.18
CA VAL A 93 -1.47 7.06 -8.22
C VAL A 93 -1.53 8.57 -7.98
N GLN A 94 -1.03 9.38 -8.92
CA GLN A 94 -1.09 10.84 -8.81
C GLN A 94 -2.54 11.33 -8.94
N GLU A 95 -3.26 10.85 -9.94
CA GLU A 95 -4.62 11.26 -10.29
C GLU A 95 -5.67 10.33 -9.68
N LYS A 96 -5.71 10.25 -8.34
CA LYS A 96 -6.61 9.33 -7.60
C LYS A 96 -8.08 9.47 -8.02
N HIS A 97 -8.54 10.69 -8.31
CA HIS A 97 -9.91 10.90 -8.76
C HIS A 97 -10.21 10.19 -10.09
N ALA A 98 -9.21 10.02 -10.98
CA ALA A 98 -9.38 9.27 -12.22
C ALA A 98 -9.56 7.77 -11.92
N ALA A 99 -8.78 7.23 -10.97
CA ALA A 99 -8.93 5.84 -10.53
C ALA A 99 -10.34 5.57 -9.98
N PHE A 100 -10.88 6.44 -9.13
CA PHE A 100 -12.23 6.29 -8.60
C PHE A 100 -13.31 6.33 -9.70
N ARG A 101 -13.15 7.18 -10.73
CA ARG A 101 -14.07 7.18 -11.89
C ARG A 101 -13.99 5.87 -12.66
N GLU A 102 -12.80 5.33 -12.86
CA GLU A 102 -12.62 4.05 -13.54
C GLU A 102 -13.22 2.89 -12.70
N PHE A 103 -13.04 2.89 -11.39
CA PHE A 103 -13.69 1.89 -10.52
C PHE A 103 -15.20 1.93 -10.66
N HIS A 104 -15.80 3.14 -10.63
CA HIS A 104 -17.25 3.30 -10.83
C HIS A 104 -17.68 2.86 -12.24
N ARG A 105 -16.93 3.21 -13.29
CA ARG A 105 -17.26 2.87 -14.70
C ARG A 105 -17.31 1.35 -14.92
N VAL A 106 -16.34 0.61 -14.40
CA VAL A 106 -16.25 -0.85 -14.62
C VAL A 106 -17.24 -1.63 -13.78
N LEU A 107 -17.72 -1.06 -12.65
CA LEU A 107 -18.71 -1.70 -11.79
C LEU A 107 -20.08 -1.74 -12.44
N ARG A 108 -20.78 -2.86 -12.29
CA ARG A 108 -22.22 -2.94 -12.54
C ARG A 108 -22.99 -2.09 -11.52
N PRO A 109 -24.21 -1.65 -11.83
CA PRO A 109 -25.08 -0.97 -10.85
C PRO A 109 -25.22 -1.78 -9.55
N GLU A 110 -25.27 -1.08 -8.41
CA GLU A 110 -25.45 -1.66 -7.06
C GLU A 110 -24.30 -2.63 -6.66
N ARG A 111 -23.13 -2.45 -7.24
CA ARG A 111 -21.92 -3.23 -6.92
C ARG A 111 -20.95 -2.38 -6.10
N ARG A 112 -19.81 -2.94 -5.71
CA ARG A 112 -18.99 -2.36 -4.66
C ARG A 112 -17.50 -2.32 -4.98
N VAL A 113 -16.84 -1.32 -4.44
CA VAL A 113 -15.40 -1.24 -4.39
C VAL A 113 -14.92 -1.41 -2.95
N LEU A 114 -13.82 -2.10 -2.76
CA LEU A 114 -13.13 -2.23 -1.48
C LEU A 114 -11.69 -1.74 -1.63
N ILE A 115 -11.35 -0.74 -0.86
CA ILE A 115 -10.06 -0.06 -0.89
C ILE A 115 -9.38 -0.24 0.45
N PHE A 116 -8.09 -0.61 0.44
CA PHE A 116 -7.23 -0.56 1.60
C PHE A 116 -5.98 0.24 1.25
N GLU A 117 -5.81 1.39 1.89
CA GLU A 117 -4.66 2.27 1.64
C GLU A 117 -3.98 2.71 2.93
N PRO A 118 -2.66 2.73 2.97
CA PRO A 118 -1.92 3.45 4.00
C PRO A 118 -2.18 4.95 3.87
N ILE A 119 -2.37 5.64 4.99
CA ILE A 119 -2.48 7.10 5.04
C ILE A 119 -1.17 7.64 5.61
N ASN A 120 -0.18 7.83 4.74
CA ASN A 120 1.18 8.16 5.16
C ASN A 120 1.27 9.57 5.77
N ASN A 121 0.46 10.52 5.30
CA ASN A 121 0.44 11.88 5.85
C ASN A 121 -0.27 11.99 7.22
N TYR A 122 -0.81 10.89 7.75
CA TYR A 122 -1.36 10.88 9.10
C TYR A 122 -0.27 11.11 10.18
N PHE A 123 0.92 10.56 9.93
CA PHE A 123 2.12 10.85 10.71
C PHE A 123 3.09 11.60 9.79
N PRO A 124 3.03 12.94 9.78
CA PRO A 124 3.94 13.74 8.96
C PRO A 124 5.39 13.45 9.32
N ASP A 125 6.26 13.59 8.35
CA ASP A 125 7.70 13.45 8.55
C ASP A 125 8.15 14.33 9.72
N ASP A 126 8.52 13.68 10.81
CA ASP A 126 9.01 14.31 12.03
C ASP A 126 10.52 14.12 12.08
N MET A 127 11.27 15.22 11.97
CA MET A 127 12.74 15.19 12.01
C MET A 127 13.28 14.68 13.36
N ASP A 128 12.43 14.64 14.37
CA ASP A 128 12.75 14.08 15.68
C ASP A 128 12.57 12.55 15.74
N ASP A 129 12.01 11.97 14.66
CA ASP A 129 11.76 10.54 14.52
C ASP A 129 12.38 10.01 13.22
N PHE A 130 13.14 8.93 13.31
CA PHE A 130 13.66 8.24 12.14
C PHE A 130 13.21 6.78 12.16
N TRP A 131 12.24 6.46 11.34
CA TRP A 131 11.65 5.12 11.27
C TRP A 131 11.14 4.59 12.62
N GLY A 132 10.63 5.47 13.48
CA GLY A 132 10.12 5.14 14.81
C GLY A 132 11.15 5.23 15.92
N PHE A 133 12.38 5.62 15.64
CA PHE A 133 13.43 5.83 16.63
C PHE A 133 13.64 7.31 16.94
N ASP A 134 13.91 7.63 18.21
CA ASP A 134 14.23 8.99 18.64
C ASP A 134 15.50 9.52 17.95
N ALA A 135 15.31 10.46 17.06
CA ALA A 135 16.37 11.04 16.24
C ALA A 135 16.74 12.48 16.66
N ARG A 136 16.15 13.02 17.73
CA ARG A 136 16.41 14.41 18.19
C ARG A 136 17.91 14.77 18.28
N PRO A 137 18.80 13.91 18.78
CA PRO A 137 20.24 14.24 18.86
C PRO A 137 20.94 14.31 17.49
N VAL A 138 20.34 13.76 16.45
CA VAL A 138 20.87 13.70 15.08
C VAL A 138 19.90 14.27 14.05
N ARG A 139 18.99 15.15 14.51
CA ARG A 139 17.92 15.73 13.70
C ARG A 139 18.41 16.35 12.39
N ASP A 140 19.50 17.10 12.44
CA ASP A 140 20.06 17.76 11.26
C ASP A 140 20.49 16.74 10.19
N LEU A 141 20.98 15.58 10.62
CA LEU A 141 21.38 14.49 9.71
C LEU A 141 20.14 13.81 9.12
N VAL A 142 19.07 13.64 9.90
CA VAL A 142 17.78 13.16 9.39
C VAL A 142 17.24 14.08 8.31
N GLU A 143 17.26 15.40 8.54
CA GLU A 143 16.82 16.39 7.56
C GLU A 143 17.61 16.28 6.26
N MET A 144 18.93 16.13 6.33
CA MET A 144 19.77 15.94 5.14
C MET A 144 19.40 14.68 4.36
N ILE A 145 19.15 13.56 5.05
CA ILE A 145 18.75 12.29 4.43
C ILE A 145 17.41 12.48 3.71
N TRP A 146 16.39 13.03 4.39
CA TRP A 146 15.04 13.15 3.84
C TRP A 146 14.95 14.17 2.71
N VAL A 147 15.68 15.28 2.79
CA VAL A 147 15.81 16.23 1.68
C VAL A 147 16.45 15.57 0.45
N SER A 148 17.46 14.71 0.65
CA SER A 148 18.10 13.98 -0.45
C SER A 148 17.17 12.99 -1.17
N GLU A 149 16.13 12.53 -0.47
CA GLU A 149 15.07 11.66 -0.99
C GLU A 149 13.87 12.45 -1.56
N GLY A 150 13.90 13.78 -1.52
CA GLY A 150 12.78 14.64 -1.90
C GLY A 150 11.59 14.58 -0.92
N ARG A 151 11.81 14.11 0.29
CA ARG A 151 10.82 13.97 1.37
C ARG A 151 10.74 15.23 2.23
N ASP A 152 10.69 16.39 1.62
CA ASP A 152 10.42 17.61 2.35
C ASP A 152 8.91 17.95 2.33
N ALA A 153 8.42 18.59 3.37
CA ALA A 153 7.01 18.94 3.51
C ALA A 153 6.49 19.83 2.36
N SER A 154 7.37 20.54 1.67
CA SER A 154 7.02 21.39 0.51
C SER A 154 6.66 20.54 -0.71
N ASN A 155 7.15 19.31 -0.81
CA ASN A 155 6.92 18.39 -1.92
C ASN A 155 5.70 17.47 -1.69
N HIS A 156 5.13 17.40 -0.48
CA HIS A 156 3.99 16.52 -0.18
C HIS A 156 2.84 16.63 -1.19
N PRO A 157 2.46 17.81 -1.72
CA PRO A 157 1.42 17.90 -2.74
C PRO A 157 1.75 17.18 -4.07
N ASN A 158 3.03 17.00 -4.36
CA ASN A 158 3.52 16.34 -5.59
C ASN A 158 3.86 14.87 -5.39
N ASP A 159 3.97 14.42 -4.14
CA ASP A 159 4.21 13.03 -3.81
C ASP A 159 2.88 12.28 -3.66
N PRO A 160 2.55 11.33 -4.56
CA PRO A 160 1.31 10.59 -4.50
C PRO A 160 1.17 9.77 -3.20
N MET A 161 2.26 9.44 -2.52
CA MET A 161 2.24 8.72 -1.25
C MET A 161 1.84 9.62 -0.06
N MET A 162 2.00 10.95 -0.20
CA MET A 162 1.80 11.93 0.87
C MET A 162 0.64 12.90 0.58
N ASN A 163 0.14 12.96 -0.66
CA ASN A 163 -0.78 14.00 -1.12
C ASN A 163 -2.26 13.74 -0.82
N PHE A 164 -2.59 12.77 0.03
CA PHE A 164 -3.98 12.42 0.35
C PHE A 164 -4.14 11.92 1.78
N ASN A 165 -5.37 11.98 2.27
CA ASN A 165 -5.82 11.38 3.52
C ASN A 165 -7.18 10.67 3.34
N GLU A 166 -7.73 10.15 4.44
CA GLU A 166 -9.01 9.43 4.44
C GLU A 166 -10.18 10.28 3.94
N ARG A 167 -10.15 11.61 4.16
CA ARG A 167 -11.20 12.54 3.70
C ARG A 167 -11.11 12.79 2.19
N ASP A 168 -9.89 12.75 1.64
CA ASP A 168 -9.67 12.85 0.21
C ASP A 168 -10.22 11.62 -0.49
N LEU A 169 -10.00 10.42 0.04
CA LEU A 169 -10.58 9.19 -0.50
C LEU A 169 -12.11 9.24 -0.48
N LEU A 170 -12.71 9.72 0.61
CA LEU A 170 -14.14 9.91 0.70
C LEU A 170 -14.66 10.87 -0.39
N ARG A 171 -14.02 12.05 -0.54
CA ARG A 171 -14.40 13.02 -1.59
C ARG A 171 -14.27 12.46 -3.00
N HIS A 172 -13.24 11.67 -3.28
CA HIS A 172 -13.07 11.02 -4.58
C HIS A 172 -14.14 9.98 -4.86
N ALA A 173 -14.53 9.20 -3.84
CA ALA A 173 -15.59 8.21 -3.95
C ALA A 173 -16.94 8.89 -4.27
N GLU A 174 -17.32 9.91 -3.50
CA GLU A 174 -18.57 10.67 -3.71
C GLU A 174 -18.58 11.36 -5.08
N ALA A 175 -17.46 12.01 -5.47
CA ALA A 175 -17.35 12.68 -6.77
C ALA A 175 -17.40 11.71 -7.96
N ALA A 176 -17.04 10.45 -7.77
CA ALA A 176 -17.15 9.40 -8.78
C ALA A 176 -18.56 8.78 -8.86
N GLY A 177 -19.47 9.10 -7.94
CA GLY A 177 -20.84 8.57 -7.90
C GLY A 177 -20.99 7.26 -7.11
N LEU A 178 -20.06 6.99 -6.19
CA LEU A 178 -20.23 5.90 -5.22
C LEU A 178 -21.11 6.40 -4.06
N ASP A 179 -22.27 5.79 -3.87
CA ASP A 179 -23.31 6.33 -2.99
C ASP A 179 -23.11 5.92 -1.53
N GLU A 180 -23.00 4.65 -1.22
CA GLU A 180 -22.87 4.16 0.16
C GLU A 180 -21.40 3.99 0.53
N VAL A 181 -20.76 5.05 1.02
CA VAL A 181 -19.35 5.03 1.37
C VAL A 181 -19.17 4.80 2.88
N HIS A 182 -18.42 3.76 3.24
CA HIS A 182 -17.97 3.49 4.60
C HIS A 182 -16.45 3.63 4.67
N VAL A 183 -15.96 4.44 5.62
CA VAL A 183 -14.52 4.63 5.86
C VAL A 183 -14.21 4.21 7.29
N GLU A 184 -13.22 3.32 7.43
CA GLU A 184 -12.65 2.92 8.71
C GLU A 184 -11.17 3.34 8.72
N LEU A 185 -10.80 4.23 9.64
CA LEU A 185 -9.41 4.63 9.87
C LEU A 185 -8.90 3.91 11.12
N VAL A 186 -7.91 3.06 10.94
CA VAL A 186 -7.22 2.35 12.03
C VAL A 186 -5.84 2.97 12.21
N VAL A 187 -5.59 3.50 13.40
CA VAL A 187 -4.31 4.11 13.77
C VAL A 187 -3.76 3.37 14.97
N ASP A 188 -2.60 2.77 14.81
CA ASP A 188 -1.90 2.08 15.89
C ASP A 188 -0.57 2.79 16.19
N VAL A 189 -0.30 2.96 17.48
CA VAL A 189 0.99 3.41 18.00
C VAL A 189 1.44 2.38 19.03
N GLU A 190 2.42 1.58 18.67
CA GLU A 190 2.90 0.51 19.53
C GLU A 190 4.35 0.75 19.98
N PRO A 191 4.67 0.46 21.26
CA PRO A 191 6.06 0.43 21.70
C PRO A 191 6.76 -0.77 21.03
N GLY A 192 8.00 -0.56 20.66
CA GLY A 192 8.84 -1.57 20.02
C GLY A 192 9.27 -1.18 18.62
N ALA A 193 10.39 -1.72 18.20
CA ALA A 193 10.90 -1.51 16.85
C ALA A 193 10.22 -2.48 15.88
N TRP A 194 9.97 -2.03 14.67
CA TRP A 194 9.49 -2.88 13.58
C TRP A 194 10.63 -3.65 12.89
N VAL A 195 11.88 -3.32 13.23
CA VAL A 195 13.11 -3.99 12.78
C VAL A 195 13.87 -4.56 13.96
N GLU A 196 14.54 -5.69 13.73
CA GLU A 196 15.28 -6.44 14.75
C GLU A 196 16.73 -5.97 14.88
N ASP A 197 17.29 -5.43 13.79
CA ASP A 197 18.68 -4.98 13.71
C ASP A 197 18.84 -3.80 12.73
N LEU A 198 20.01 -3.14 12.82
CA LEU A 198 20.33 -1.98 11.98
C LEU A 198 20.54 -2.36 10.51
N GLU A 199 21.09 -3.56 10.23
CA GLU A 199 21.32 -4.04 8.87
C GLU A 199 19.97 -4.16 8.11
N ARG A 200 18.94 -4.65 8.78
CA ARG A 200 17.58 -4.71 8.22
C ARG A 200 16.99 -3.33 8.00
N LEU A 201 17.21 -2.39 8.94
CA LEU A 201 16.77 -1.01 8.78
C LEU A 201 17.39 -0.36 7.54
N VAL A 202 18.72 -0.43 7.40
CA VAL A 202 19.42 0.19 6.26
C VAL A 202 19.13 -0.52 4.93
N GLY A 203 18.80 -1.81 4.96
CA GLY A 203 18.37 -2.58 3.79
C GLY A 203 16.94 -2.32 3.33
N THR A 204 16.14 -1.59 4.12
CA THR A 204 14.73 -1.32 3.79
C THR A 204 14.61 -0.13 2.86
N ALA A 205 13.72 -0.25 1.86
CA ALA A 205 13.28 0.85 1.01
C ALA A 205 11.83 1.23 1.34
N PRO A 206 11.46 2.52 1.33
CA PRO A 206 10.08 2.96 1.60
C PRO A 206 9.07 2.47 0.55
N ASN A 207 9.53 2.23 -0.68
CA ASN A 207 8.75 1.66 -1.76
C ASN A 207 9.68 0.97 -2.78
N PRO A 208 9.15 0.13 -3.70
CA PRO A 208 9.97 -0.62 -4.66
C PRO A 208 10.81 0.21 -5.61
N ASN A 209 10.51 1.49 -5.79
CA ASN A 209 11.20 2.40 -6.70
C ASN A 209 12.14 3.36 -5.98
N ALA A 210 12.17 3.33 -4.64
CA ALA A 210 13.03 4.18 -3.83
C ALA A 210 14.37 3.49 -3.53
N ARG A 211 15.35 4.32 -3.16
CA ARG A 211 16.61 3.84 -2.59
C ARG A 211 16.35 3.14 -1.25
N THR A 212 17.21 2.23 -0.88
CA THR A 212 17.26 1.73 0.50
C THR A 212 17.66 2.86 1.46
N THR A 213 17.29 2.72 2.72
CA THR A 213 17.71 3.68 3.78
C THR A 213 19.22 3.85 3.83
N GLY A 214 19.99 2.76 3.65
CA GLY A 214 21.45 2.83 3.61
C GLY A 214 22.00 3.59 2.40
N GLU A 215 21.40 3.41 1.21
CA GLU A 215 21.74 4.19 0.02
C GLU A 215 21.40 5.67 0.16
N ALA A 216 20.28 6.00 0.84
CA ALA A 216 19.89 7.36 1.14
C ALA A 216 20.88 8.03 2.12
N ILE A 217 21.27 7.33 3.19
CA ILE A 217 22.31 7.76 4.13
C ILE A 217 23.62 8.04 3.39
N ALA A 218 24.08 7.09 2.58
CA ALA A 218 25.35 7.23 1.84
C ALA A 218 25.33 8.36 0.79
N ALA A 219 24.15 8.69 0.26
CA ALA A 219 24.00 9.79 -0.68
C ALA A 219 23.92 11.17 -0.02
N ALA A 220 23.42 11.24 1.21
CA ALA A 220 23.17 12.49 1.93
C ALA A 220 24.30 12.92 2.86
N LEU A 221 25.00 11.96 3.47
CA LEU A 221 25.95 12.20 4.55
C LEU A 221 27.40 11.90 4.13
N THR A 222 28.32 12.63 4.73
CA THR A 222 29.74 12.25 4.70
C THR A 222 29.96 10.98 5.54
N PRO A 223 31.10 10.26 5.34
CA PRO A 223 31.38 9.06 6.14
C PRO A 223 31.40 9.32 7.66
N GLU A 224 31.88 10.48 8.12
CA GLU A 224 31.93 10.86 9.53
C GLU A 224 30.52 11.15 10.09
N GLU A 225 29.68 11.82 9.31
CA GLU A 225 28.26 12.05 9.67
C GLU A 225 27.47 10.75 9.69
N ALA A 226 27.68 9.85 8.73
CA ALA A 226 27.05 8.54 8.70
C ALA A 226 27.45 7.69 9.91
N GLU A 227 28.73 7.70 10.31
CA GLU A 227 29.21 7.02 11.53
C GLU A 227 28.53 7.60 12.78
N THR A 228 28.42 8.93 12.87
CA THR A 228 27.73 9.62 13.98
C THR A 228 26.26 9.23 14.04
N PHE A 229 25.59 9.18 12.90
CA PHE A 229 24.18 8.80 12.77
C PHE A 229 23.96 7.35 13.20
N GLU A 230 24.74 6.41 12.68
CA GLU A 230 24.66 4.99 13.05
C GLU A 230 24.98 4.75 14.53
N ALA A 231 26.01 5.42 15.07
CA ALA A 231 26.36 5.30 16.49
C ALA A 231 25.22 5.74 17.42
N HIS A 232 24.38 6.68 16.96
CA HIS A 232 23.20 7.08 17.71
C HIS A 232 22.06 6.05 17.59
N LEU A 233 21.78 5.55 16.38
CA LEU A 233 20.64 4.65 16.14
C LEU A 233 20.89 3.22 16.64
N ARG A 234 22.09 2.68 16.46
CA ARG A 234 22.42 1.29 16.77
C ARG A 234 21.97 0.85 18.17
N PRO A 235 22.29 1.57 19.27
CA PRO A 235 21.84 1.18 20.59
C PRO A 235 20.33 1.28 20.80
N LEU A 236 19.62 2.10 20.03
CA LEU A 236 18.16 2.18 20.08
C LEU A 236 17.52 0.99 19.37
N VAL A 237 18.05 0.62 18.20
CA VAL A 237 17.59 -0.54 17.42
C VAL A 237 17.85 -1.83 18.20
N ASP A 238 19.10 -2.04 18.67
CA ASP A 238 19.50 -3.24 19.41
C ASP A 238 18.70 -3.43 20.71
N ALA A 239 18.26 -2.33 21.33
CA ALA A 239 17.44 -2.34 22.54
C ALA A 239 15.91 -2.39 22.26
N GLY A 240 15.49 -2.42 21.00
CA GLY A 240 14.09 -2.37 20.60
C GLY A 240 13.36 -1.10 21.06
N ARG A 241 14.07 0.02 21.22
CA ARG A 241 13.52 1.28 21.75
C ARG A 241 12.86 2.16 20.69
N GLY A 242 12.22 1.54 19.70
CA GLY A 242 11.45 2.24 18.70
C GLY A 242 9.97 2.41 19.12
N ARG A 243 9.25 3.14 18.29
CA ARG A 243 7.78 3.18 18.27
C ARG A 243 7.32 2.89 16.86
N TRP A 244 6.60 1.82 16.68
CA TRP A 244 5.94 1.59 15.42
C TRP A 244 4.71 2.51 15.31
N ARG A 245 4.61 3.23 14.20
CA ARG A 245 3.46 4.08 13.88
C ARG A 245 2.99 3.70 12.48
N GLY A 246 1.75 3.37 12.32
CA GLY A 246 1.20 3.05 10.99
C GLY A 246 -0.26 2.67 11.03
N ALA A 247 -0.89 2.65 9.87
CA ALA A 247 -2.18 2.01 9.69
C ALA A 247 -1.95 0.49 9.68
N ARG A 248 -2.51 -0.22 10.66
CA ARG A 248 -2.41 -1.68 10.70
C ARG A 248 -3.14 -2.30 9.53
N ARG A 249 -2.53 -3.36 9.00
CA ARG A 249 -3.29 -4.43 8.33
C ARG A 249 -4.40 -4.87 9.28
N CYS A 250 -5.62 -4.99 8.78
CA CYS A 250 -6.64 -5.80 9.44
C CYS A 250 -6.21 -7.27 9.34
N ASP A 251 -5.28 -7.70 10.19
CA ASP A 251 -5.17 -9.12 10.50
C ASP A 251 -6.37 -9.47 11.36
N PRO A 252 -7.07 -10.58 11.11
CA PRO A 252 -8.16 -10.99 11.97
C PRO A 252 -7.61 -11.13 13.38
N VAL A 253 -8.24 -10.44 14.34
CA VAL A 253 -7.97 -10.62 15.77
C VAL A 253 -8.28 -12.08 16.08
N GLY A 254 -7.23 -12.88 16.19
CA GLY A 254 -7.36 -14.21 16.77
C GLY A 254 -7.91 -14.05 18.19
N PRO A 255 -8.70 -15.03 18.70
CA PRO A 255 -9.26 -14.93 20.02
C PRO A 255 -8.11 -14.73 21.02
N THR A 256 -8.18 -13.64 21.78
CA THR A 256 -7.35 -13.45 22.97
C THR A 256 -7.58 -14.66 23.85
N SER A 257 -6.56 -15.51 23.99
CA SER A 257 -6.58 -16.59 24.96
C SER A 257 -6.76 -16.02 26.36
N PRO A 258 -7.56 -16.68 27.21
CA PRO A 258 -7.91 -16.20 28.54
C PRO A 258 -6.72 -16.12 29.50
#